data_ac38e0cf2a04fd5fa7b24083b2f7c4d3
#
_entry.id   ac38e0cf2a04fd5fa7b24083b2f7c4d3
#
_cell.length_a   1.000
_cell.length_b   1.000
_cell.length_c   1.000
_cell.angle_alpha   90.00
_cell.angle_beta   90.00
_cell.angle_gamma   90.00
#
_symmetry.space_group_name_H-M   'P 1'
#
loop_
_entity.id
_entity.type
_entity.pdbx_description
1 polymer ?
#
loop_
_entity_poly.entity_id
_entity_poly.type
_entity_poly.pdbx_seq_one_letter_code
_entity_poly.pdbx_strand_id
1 'polypeptide(L)'
;MKKILLSIVALGVTAAVTAQSNLAPATNAVLVSQTRDGNVVTTRYKIPHNSGRHAEFDVHYAINKANITPTYSDNPQQISDLKDFMAQTQDTTMHISTIHIVGYASPDGNTSQNDTLASHRAQSLYHYAVNTYHPKQEIDVEYKTFKWSDCVSAVEKSSIPQKEQVLAILKSTSHSEPQKEMALRKLPEAWKYLTANILPQMRYADIEFDYGVDEFVTRTTTVAPTEPAKPVQTSQPQTPPQATQPEVVVEEEMGIIVAVPKHDSEDKACKRCEREERKANKKSAKGSYEVIYW
;
A
#
# COMPACT_ATOMS: atom_id res chain seq x y z
N MET A 1 -3.92 -19.50 -14.88
CA MET A 1 -2.86 -18.57 -15.28
C MET A 1 -3.53 -17.29 -15.75
N LYS A 2 -3.82 -16.37 -14.83
CA LYS A 2 -4.12 -14.98 -15.20
C LYS A 2 -2.78 -14.34 -15.51
N LYS A 3 -2.47 -14.17 -16.80
CA LYS A 3 -1.38 -13.29 -17.21
C LYS A 3 -1.79 -11.87 -16.84
N ILE A 4 -1.33 -11.39 -15.70
CA ILE A 4 -1.35 -9.96 -15.40
C ILE A 4 -0.30 -9.38 -16.35
N LEU A 5 -0.77 -8.85 -17.48
CA LEU A 5 0.02 -7.98 -18.31
C LEU A 5 0.28 -6.74 -17.47
N LEU A 6 1.42 -6.72 -16.79
CA LEU A 6 1.99 -5.49 -16.27
C LEU A 6 2.28 -4.63 -17.51
N SER A 7 1.30 -3.80 -17.88
CA SER A 7 1.54 -2.76 -18.87
C SER A 7 2.51 -1.78 -18.21
N ILE A 8 3.81 -2.00 -18.44
CA ILE A 8 4.81 -0.98 -18.25
C ILE A 8 4.42 0.14 -19.20
N VAL A 9 3.64 1.08 -18.70
CA VAL A 9 3.46 2.35 -19.36
C VAL A 9 4.79 3.08 -19.18
N ALA A 10 5.71 2.85 -20.12
CA ALA A 10 6.81 3.77 -20.32
C ALA A 10 6.16 5.16 -20.41
N LEU A 11 6.40 5.99 -19.40
CA LEU A 11 6.02 7.39 -19.41
C LEU A 11 6.84 8.07 -20.52
N GLY A 12 6.44 7.83 -21.77
CA GLY A 12 6.81 8.69 -22.86
C GLY A 12 6.13 10.03 -22.55
N VAL A 13 6.93 11.04 -22.25
CA VAL A 13 6.50 12.42 -22.20
C VAL A 13 6.09 12.80 -23.63
N THR A 14 4.89 12.41 -24.03
CA THR A 14 4.23 13.02 -25.16
C THR A 14 3.68 14.34 -24.67
N ALA A 15 4.34 15.43 -25.06
CA ALA A 15 3.77 16.76 -25.00
C ALA A 15 2.48 16.77 -25.83
N ALA A 16 1.37 16.39 -25.22
CA ALA A 16 0.05 16.63 -25.80
C ALA A 16 -0.19 18.14 -25.69
N VAL A 17 -0.02 18.82 -26.80
CA VAL A 17 -0.61 20.13 -27.01
C VAL A 17 -2.12 19.93 -27.04
N THR A 18 -2.75 19.97 -25.88
CA THR A 18 -4.20 19.94 -25.76
C THR A 18 -4.71 21.36 -25.69
N ALA A 19 -5.68 21.63 -26.57
CA ALA A 19 -6.48 22.84 -26.60
C ALA A 19 -6.95 23.26 -25.20
N GLN A 20 -6.97 24.58 -25.03
CA GLN A 20 -7.49 25.28 -23.85
C GLN A 20 -8.80 24.68 -23.31
N SER A 21 -8.69 23.89 -22.23
CA SER A 21 -9.82 23.70 -21.34
C SER A 21 -9.65 24.67 -20.16
N ASN A 22 -10.53 25.67 -20.08
CA ASN A 22 -10.64 26.59 -18.94
C ASN A 22 -11.18 25.90 -17.67
N LEU A 23 -10.90 24.62 -17.49
CA LEU A 23 -11.26 23.94 -16.23
C LEU A 23 -10.35 24.45 -15.11
N ALA A 24 -10.95 24.86 -14.02
CA ALA A 24 -10.23 25.15 -12.78
C ALA A 24 -9.36 23.95 -12.39
N PRO A 25 -8.14 24.14 -11.84
CA PRO A 25 -7.37 23.02 -11.34
C PRO A 25 -8.23 22.24 -10.35
N ALA A 26 -8.04 20.90 -10.26
CA ALA A 26 -8.67 20.09 -9.24
C ALA A 26 -8.46 20.76 -7.87
N THR A 27 -9.43 20.65 -6.97
CA THR A 27 -9.42 21.35 -5.67
C THR A 27 -8.20 21.03 -4.80
N ASN A 28 -7.49 19.92 -5.08
CA ASN A 28 -6.27 19.46 -4.41
C ASN A 28 -4.98 19.70 -5.23
N ALA A 29 -5.05 20.45 -6.33
CA ALA A 29 -3.88 20.71 -7.15
C ALA A 29 -2.90 21.66 -6.44
N VAL A 30 -1.63 21.26 -6.40
CA VAL A 30 -0.53 22.04 -5.80
C VAL A 30 0.32 22.65 -6.90
N LEU A 31 0.59 23.96 -6.82
CA LEU A 31 1.48 24.64 -7.77
C LEU A 31 2.92 24.14 -7.59
N VAL A 32 3.50 23.62 -8.65
CA VAL A 32 4.90 23.14 -8.68
C VAL A 32 5.83 24.20 -9.27
N SER A 33 5.47 24.76 -10.40
CA SER A 33 6.28 25.79 -11.07
C SER A 33 5.42 26.70 -11.93
N GLN A 34 5.89 27.94 -12.11
CA GLN A 34 5.33 28.88 -13.04
C GLN A 34 6.45 29.59 -13.79
N THR A 35 6.40 29.57 -15.10
CA THR A 35 7.36 30.26 -15.96
C THR A 35 6.62 31.22 -16.88
N ARG A 36 7.27 32.33 -17.21
CA ARG A 36 6.74 33.33 -18.14
C ARG A 36 7.71 33.57 -19.29
N ASP A 37 7.21 33.46 -20.49
CA ASP A 37 7.94 33.81 -21.70
C ASP A 37 7.09 34.82 -22.51
N GLY A 38 7.49 36.07 -22.48
CA GLY A 38 6.70 37.18 -23.03
C GLY A 38 5.30 37.25 -22.43
N ASN A 39 4.28 37.05 -23.29
CA ASN A 39 2.87 37.06 -22.89
C ASN A 39 2.35 35.65 -22.52
N VAL A 40 3.20 34.62 -22.57
CA VAL A 40 2.81 33.25 -22.28
C VAL A 40 3.24 32.90 -20.86
N VAL A 41 2.29 32.48 -20.03
CA VAL A 41 2.52 31.95 -18.70
C VAL A 41 2.25 30.47 -18.73
N THR A 42 3.28 29.67 -18.40
CA THR A 42 3.16 28.21 -18.27
C THR A 42 3.20 27.84 -16.80
N THR A 43 2.14 27.21 -16.33
CA THR A 43 1.98 26.80 -14.92
C THR A 43 1.87 25.29 -14.85
N ARG A 44 2.71 24.67 -14.01
CA ARG A 44 2.69 23.23 -13.73
C ARG A 44 2.11 22.97 -12.35
N TYR A 45 1.10 22.14 -12.30
CA TYR A 45 0.45 21.68 -11.08
C TYR A 45 0.74 20.20 -10.84
N LYS A 46 0.82 19.81 -9.57
CA LYS A 46 0.82 18.44 -9.10
C LYS A 46 -0.55 18.16 -8.47
N ILE A 47 -1.19 17.09 -8.90
CA ILE A 47 -2.43 16.56 -8.30
C ILE A 47 -2.03 15.31 -7.52
N PRO A 48 -1.98 15.37 -6.18
CA PRO A 48 -1.60 14.22 -5.39
C PRO A 48 -2.69 13.15 -5.40
N HIS A 49 -2.28 11.90 -5.63
CA HIS A 49 -3.09 10.71 -5.51
C HIS A 49 -2.45 9.76 -4.49
N ASN A 50 -3.10 9.55 -3.34
CA ASN A 50 -2.58 8.69 -2.28
C ASN A 50 -3.04 7.23 -2.41
N SER A 51 -3.98 6.94 -3.29
CA SER A 51 -4.55 5.60 -3.50
C SER A 51 -5.16 5.47 -4.90
N GLY A 52 -5.80 4.34 -5.18
CA GLY A 52 -6.52 4.07 -6.43
C GLY A 52 -5.80 3.13 -7.37
N ARG A 53 -4.60 2.67 -7.01
CA ARG A 53 -3.85 1.62 -7.69
C ARG A 53 -3.56 0.48 -6.73
N HIS A 54 -3.43 -0.72 -7.27
CA HIS A 54 -3.14 -1.95 -6.54
C HIS A 54 -2.05 -2.74 -7.24
N ALA A 55 -1.14 -3.34 -6.46
CA ALA A 55 -0.13 -4.27 -6.93
C ALA A 55 -0.06 -5.46 -5.99
N GLU A 56 0.15 -6.66 -6.54
CA GLU A 56 0.16 -7.93 -5.80
C GLU A 56 1.29 -8.80 -6.34
N PHE A 57 2.02 -9.47 -5.45
CA PHE A 57 3.13 -10.37 -5.79
C PHE A 57 3.05 -11.63 -4.94
N ASP A 58 3.06 -12.78 -5.61
CA ASP A 58 2.95 -14.09 -4.98
C ASP A 58 4.33 -14.76 -4.80
N VAL A 59 4.60 -15.27 -3.62
CA VAL A 59 5.76 -16.11 -3.37
C VAL A 59 5.30 -17.53 -3.05
N HIS A 60 5.66 -18.48 -3.90
CA HIS A 60 5.27 -19.87 -3.76
C HIS A 60 6.21 -20.68 -2.87
N TYR A 61 5.65 -21.66 -2.16
CA TYR A 61 6.38 -22.51 -1.22
C TYR A 61 6.22 -23.99 -1.58
N ALA A 62 7.29 -24.74 -1.43
CA ALA A 62 7.23 -26.20 -1.53
C ALA A 62 6.37 -26.80 -0.41
N ILE A 63 5.93 -28.05 -0.60
CA ILE A 63 5.15 -28.79 0.41
C ILE A 63 5.90 -28.79 1.75
N ASN A 64 5.17 -28.52 2.84
CA ASN A 64 5.71 -28.45 4.22
C ASN A 64 6.88 -27.48 4.41
N LYS A 65 7.04 -26.49 3.53
CA LYS A 65 8.06 -25.44 3.66
C LYS A 65 7.40 -24.07 3.84
N ALA A 66 8.08 -23.23 4.63
CA ALA A 66 7.73 -21.85 4.83
C ALA A 66 8.91 -20.89 4.55
N ASN A 67 10.10 -21.42 4.22
CA ASN A 67 11.23 -20.60 3.83
C ASN A 67 11.13 -20.25 2.34
N ILE A 68 11.38 -18.99 2.02
CA ILE A 68 11.41 -18.52 0.63
C ILE A 68 12.56 -19.20 -0.09
N THR A 69 12.23 -19.84 -1.21
CA THR A 69 13.21 -20.41 -2.15
C THR A 69 13.13 -19.61 -3.44
N PRO A 70 14.08 -18.70 -3.72
CA PRO A 70 13.96 -17.78 -4.85
C PRO A 70 13.87 -18.45 -6.23
N THR A 71 14.32 -19.70 -6.35
CA THR A 71 14.31 -20.46 -7.62
C THR A 71 13.12 -21.42 -7.73
N TYR A 72 12.20 -21.45 -6.76
CA TYR A 72 11.06 -22.36 -6.77
C TYR A 72 9.90 -21.77 -7.58
N SER A 73 9.24 -22.58 -8.40
CA SER A 73 8.07 -22.21 -9.21
C SER A 73 8.36 -20.94 -10.06
N ASP A 74 7.53 -19.94 -9.96
CA ASP A 74 7.64 -18.62 -10.61
C ASP A 74 8.24 -17.53 -9.69
N ASN A 75 8.74 -17.90 -8.51
CA ASN A 75 9.39 -16.99 -7.58
C ASN A 75 10.46 -16.09 -8.20
N PRO A 76 11.31 -16.56 -9.15
CA PRO A 76 12.30 -15.69 -9.79
C PRO A 76 11.67 -14.47 -10.44
N GLN A 77 10.53 -14.65 -11.11
CA GLN A 77 9.79 -13.55 -11.75
C GLN A 77 9.10 -12.68 -10.70
N GLN A 78 8.36 -13.28 -9.78
CA GLN A 78 7.61 -12.56 -8.74
C GLN A 78 8.52 -11.69 -7.86
N ILE A 79 9.67 -12.23 -7.44
CA ILE A 79 10.65 -11.50 -6.64
C ILE A 79 11.30 -10.37 -7.46
N SER A 80 11.56 -10.59 -8.75
CA SER A 80 12.05 -9.53 -9.63
C SER A 80 11.03 -8.42 -9.80
N ASP A 81 9.77 -8.76 -10.04
CA ASP A 81 8.69 -7.79 -10.22
C ASP A 81 8.43 -6.99 -8.94
N LEU A 82 8.45 -7.64 -7.77
CA LEU A 82 8.38 -6.97 -6.46
C LEU A 82 9.55 -6.00 -6.27
N LYS A 83 10.77 -6.42 -6.61
CA LYS A 83 11.96 -5.56 -6.52
C LYS A 83 11.83 -4.33 -7.42
N ASP A 84 11.38 -4.52 -8.65
CA ASP A 84 11.20 -3.43 -9.62
C ASP A 84 10.09 -2.48 -9.18
N PHE A 85 9.00 -3.01 -8.61
CA PHE A 85 7.95 -2.21 -7.99
C PHE A 85 8.50 -1.38 -6.82
N MET A 86 9.22 -2.00 -5.89
CA MET A 86 9.80 -1.31 -4.74
C MET A 86 10.86 -0.27 -5.13
N ALA A 87 11.58 -0.48 -6.23
CA ALA A 87 12.49 0.52 -6.77
C ALA A 87 11.73 1.76 -7.27
N GLN A 88 10.56 1.58 -7.89
CA GLN A 88 9.71 2.69 -8.34
C GLN A 88 9.14 3.50 -7.16
N THR A 89 8.94 2.90 -5.99
CA THR A 89 8.46 3.64 -4.80
C THR A 89 9.46 4.63 -4.23
N GLN A 90 10.72 4.61 -4.70
CA GLN A 90 11.70 5.65 -4.38
C GLN A 90 11.43 6.96 -5.12
N ASP A 91 10.61 6.95 -6.16
CA ASP A 91 10.13 8.17 -6.80
C ASP A 91 9.16 8.90 -5.84
N THR A 92 9.39 10.20 -5.65
CA THR A 92 8.57 11.06 -4.78
C THR A 92 7.14 11.25 -5.27
N THR A 93 6.83 10.78 -6.46
CA THR A 93 5.49 10.84 -7.06
C THR A 93 4.63 9.63 -6.73
N MET A 94 5.22 8.56 -6.22
CA MET A 94 4.53 7.34 -5.85
C MET A 94 4.38 7.22 -4.32
N HIS A 95 3.17 6.98 -3.86
CA HIS A 95 2.82 6.94 -2.44
C HIS A 95 2.15 5.62 -2.10
N ILE A 96 2.83 4.74 -1.35
CA ILE A 96 2.21 3.54 -0.78
C ILE A 96 1.32 3.98 0.38
N SER A 97 0.04 3.57 0.36
CA SER A 97 -0.93 3.83 1.43
C SER A 97 -1.03 2.65 2.40
N THR A 98 -1.11 1.42 1.90
CA THR A 98 -1.19 0.20 2.71
C THR A 98 -0.28 -0.88 2.15
N ILE A 99 0.18 -1.75 3.05
CA ILE A 99 0.89 -2.98 2.70
C ILE A 99 0.23 -4.10 3.49
N HIS A 100 -0.21 -5.14 2.80
CA HIS A 100 -0.85 -6.29 3.39
C HIS A 100 -0.14 -7.57 2.95
N ILE A 101 0.08 -8.50 3.87
CA ILE A 101 0.68 -9.81 3.58
C ILE A 101 -0.26 -10.88 4.08
N VAL A 102 -0.60 -11.85 3.21
CA VAL A 102 -1.39 -13.01 3.57
C VAL A 102 -0.62 -14.29 3.23
N GLY A 103 -0.43 -15.15 4.21
CA GLY A 103 0.15 -16.47 4.00
C GLY A 103 -0.93 -17.52 3.80
N TYR A 104 -0.72 -18.41 2.83
CA TYR A 104 -1.70 -19.45 2.50
C TYR A 104 -1.13 -20.86 2.61
N ALA A 105 -1.99 -21.80 3.02
CA ALA A 105 -1.72 -23.22 2.97
C ALA A 105 -2.83 -23.97 2.22
N SER A 106 -2.43 -24.99 1.46
CA SER A 106 -3.34 -25.90 0.77
C SER A 106 -4.14 -26.74 1.76
N PRO A 107 -5.33 -27.26 1.39
CA PRO A 107 -6.21 -27.95 2.30
C PRO A 107 -5.76 -29.38 2.69
N ASP A 108 -4.74 -29.91 2.02
CA ASP A 108 -4.27 -31.28 2.26
C ASP A 108 -3.50 -31.41 3.58
N GLY A 109 -3.83 -32.44 4.35
CA GLY A 109 -3.19 -32.75 5.63
C GLY A 109 -3.94 -32.25 6.86
N ASN A 110 -3.19 -31.96 7.92
CA ASN A 110 -3.77 -31.56 9.20
C ASN A 110 -4.02 -30.04 9.25
N THR A 111 -5.23 -29.62 9.54
CA THR A 111 -5.63 -28.21 9.57
C THR A 111 -4.76 -27.34 10.49
N SER A 112 -4.47 -27.81 11.71
CA SER A 112 -3.64 -27.05 12.66
C SER A 112 -2.20 -26.88 12.18
N GLN A 113 -1.65 -27.89 11.48
CA GLN A 113 -0.34 -27.77 10.85
C GLN A 113 -0.37 -26.82 9.66
N ASN A 114 -1.46 -26.82 8.89
CA ASN A 114 -1.64 -25.90 7.77
C ASN A 114 -1.79 -24.45 8.23
N ASP A 115 -2.52 -24.19 9.32
CA ASP A 115 -2.60 -22.86 9.93
C ASP A 115 -1.21 -22.37 10.37
N THR A 116 -0.41 -23.24 10.97
CA THR A 116 0.98 -22.92 11.35
C THR A 116 1.84 -22.66 10.11
N LEU A 117 1.71 -23.47 9.04
CA LEU A 117 2.45 -23.25 7.80
C LEU A 117 2.05 -21.95 7.12
N ALA A 118 0.76 -21.64 7.06
CA ALA A 118 0.27 -20.39 6.49
C ALA A 118 0.82 -19.17 7.26
N SER A 119 0.76 -19.20 8.59
CA SER A 119 1.33 -18.16 9.46
C SER A 119 2.85 -18.00 9.24
N HIS A 120 3.60 -19.11 9.20
CA HIS A 120 5.05 -19.04 8.99
C HIS A 120 5.41 -18.52 7.58
N ARG A 121 4.60 -18.80 6.54
CA ARG A 121 4.77 -18.25 5.20
C ARG A 121 4.58 -16.75 5.18
N ALA A 122 3.51 -16.25 5.80
CA ALA A 122 3.28 -14.83 5.95
C ALA A 122 4.45 -14.14 6.66
N GLN A 123 4.91 -14.70 7.79
CA GLN A 123 6.06 -14.18 8.54
C GLN A 123 7.36 -14.20 7.73
N SER A 124 7.58 -15.28 6.94
CA SER A 124 8.76 -15.37 6.07
C SER A 124 8.78 -14.27 5.02
N LEU A 125 7.64 -14.00 4.38
CA LEU A 125 7.52 -12.92 3.42
C LEU A 125 7.62 -11.54 4.07
N TYR A 126 7.01 -11.36 5.25
CA TYR A 126 7.17 -10.15 6.06
C TYR A 126 8.65 -9.84 6.36
N HIS A 127 9.39 -10.82 6.89
CA HIS A 127 10.81 -10.64 7.18
C HIS A 127 11.63 -10.37 5.92
N TYR A 128 11.30 -11.01 4.82
CA TYR A 128 11.92 -10.74 3.53
C TYR A 128 11.69 -9.29 3.10
N ALA A 129 10.44 -8.82 3.13
CA ALA A 129 10.08 -7.46 2.74
C ALA A 129 10.74 -6.39 3.63
N VAL A 130 10.67 -6.57 4.95
CA VAL A 130 11.27 -5.62 5.92
C VAL A 130 12.78 -5.57 5.77
N ASN A 131 13.46 -6.71 5.70
CA ASN A 131 14.92 -6.77 5.65
C ASN A 131 15.50 -6.32 4.30
N THR A 132 14.71 -6.45 3.21
CA THR A 132 15.19 -6.13 1.86
C THR A 132 14.86 -4.71 1.46
N TYR A 133 13.65 -4.23 1.80
CA TYR A 133 13.11 -2.98 1.26
C TYR A 133 12.93 -1.88 2.30
N HIS A 134 12.92 -2.21 3.60
CA HIS A 134 12.74 -1.26 4.70
C HIS A 134 11.54 -0.31 4.50
N PRO A 135 10.33 -0.82 4.27
CA PRO A 135 9.15 0.00 4.04
C PRO A 135 8.89 0.92 5.24
N LYS A 136 8.38 2.12 4.97
CA LYS A 136 8.04 3.10 6.01
C LYS A 136 6.65 2.85 6.60
N GLN A 137 5.79 2.19 5.84
CA GLN A 137 4.44 1.85 6.23
C GLN A 137 4.45 0.62 7.15
N GLU A 138 3.50 0.55 8.05
CA GLU A 138 3.20 -0.67 8.78
C GLU A 138 2.67 -1.73 7.79
N ILE A 139 3.08 -2.98 8.01
CA ILE A 139 2.65 -4.12 7.21
C ILE A 139 1.62 -4.89 8.03
N ASP A 140 0.41 -4.99 7.54
CA ASP A 140 -0.60 -5.88 8.09
C ASP A 140 -0.34 -7.32 7.65
N VAL A 141 -0.41 -8.28 8.60
CA VAL A 141 -0.01 -9.67 8.35
C VAL A 141 -1.12 -10.62 8.77
N GLU A 142 -1.66 -11.34 7.79
CA GLU A 142 -2.70 -12.35 8.00
C GLU A 142 -2.25 -13.73 7.49
N TYR A 143 -3.03 -14.77 7.82
CA TYR A 143 -2.84 -16.11 7.27
C TYR A 143 -4.16 -16.82 7.10
N LYS A 144 -4.22 -17.72 6.12
CA LYS A 144 -5.44 -18.45 5.76
C LYS A 144 -5.10 -19.87 5.26
N THR A 145 -5.80 -20.86 5.79
CA THR A 145 -5.78 -22.20 5.23
C THR A 145 -6.97 -22.38 4.27
N PHE A 146 -6.68 -22.79 3.05
CA PHE A 146 -7.71 -23.11 2.06
C PHE A 146 -8.52 -24.32 2.50
N LYS A 147 -9.77 -24.36 2.09
CA LYS A 147 -10.67 -25.50 2.22
C LYS A 147 -10.72 -26.28 0.90
N TRP A 148 -11.13 -27.51 0.94
CA TRP A 148 -11.32 -28.31 -0.27
C TRP A 148 -12.35 -27.68 -1.23
N SER A 149 -13.34 -26.94 -0.72
CA SER A 149 -14.27 -26.17 -1.55
C SER A 149 -13.59 -25.09 -2.40
N ASP A 150 -12.45 -24.56 -1.96
CA ASP A 150 -11.73 -23.50 -2.67
C ASP A 150 -11.02 -24.05 -3.93
N CYS A 151 -10.84 -25.37 -4.01
CA CYS A 151 -10.31 -26.05 -5.20
C CYS A 151 -11.31 -26.16 -6.35
N VAL A 152 -12.60 -25.91 -6.12
CA VAL A 152 -13.68 -26.15 -7.11
C VAL A 152 -13.40 -25.44 -8.43
N SER A 153 -13.11 -24.15 -8.40
CA SER A 153 -12.87 -23.37 -9.63
C SER A 153 -11.65 -23.88 -10.41
N ALA A 154 -10.59 -24.27 -9.72
CA ALA A 154 -9.39 -24.83 -10.35
C ALA A 154 -9.69 -26.21 -11.00
N VAL A 155 -10.46 -27.06 -10.31
CA VAL A 155 -10.87 -28.38 -10.83
C VAL A 155 -11.79 -28.23 -12.03
N GLU A 156 -12.76 -27.30 -12.02
CA GLU A 156 -13.65 -27.05 -13.15
C GLU A 156 -12.89 -26.67 -14.43
N LYS A 157 -11.82 -25.90 -14.29
CA LYS A 157 -10.96 -25.44 -15.40
C LYS A 157 -9.90 -26.46 -15.82
N SER A 158 -9.68 -27.51 -15.04
CA SER A 158 -8.63 -28.50 -15.27
C SER A 158 -9.10 -29.65 -16.15
N SER A 159 -8.16 -30.51 -16.56
CA SER A 159 -8.40 -31.80 -17.22
C SER A 159 -8.23 -32.98 -16.26
N ILE A 160 -8.57 -32.78 -14.99
CA ILE A 160 -8.44 -33.82 -13.95
C ILE A 160 -9.22 -35.06 -14.29
N PRO A 161 -8.66 -36.28 -14.12
CA PRO A 161 -9.42 -37.52 -14.22
C PRO A 161 -10.57 -37.56 -13.21
N GLN A 162 -11.68 -38.24 -13.58
CA GLN A 162 -12.84 -38.40 -12.71
C GLN A 162 -13.43 -37.07 -12.19
N LYS A 163 -13.36 -36.01 -13.00
CA LYS A 163 -13.72 -34.63 -12.64
C LYS A 163 -15.05 -34.52 -11.90
N GLU A 164 -16.11 -35.18 -12.41
CA GLU A 164 -17.44 -35.12 -11.81
C GLU A 164 -17.48 -35.68 -10.38
N GLN A 165 -16.74 -36.80 -10.13
CA GLN A 165 -16.62 -37.35 -8.79
C GLN A 165 -15.84 -36.47 -7.85
N VAL A 166 -14.75 -35.87 -8.34
CA VAL A 166 -13.95 -34.88 -7.58
C VAL A 166 -14.80 -33.68 -7.21
N LEU A 167 -15.53 -33.11 -8.16
CA LEU A 167 -16.39 -31.95 -7.89
C LEU A 167 -17.52 -32.29 -6.91
N ALA A 168 -18.11 -33.48 -6.99
CA ALA A 168 -19.13 -33.94 -6.03
C ALA A 168 -18.56 -34.00 -4.60
N ILE A 169 -17.33 -34.48 -4.42
CA ILE A 169 -16.66 -34.52 -3.12
C ILE A 169 -16.37 -33.10 -2.63
N LEU A 170 -15.76 -32.25 -3.47
CA LEU A 170 -15.38 -30.88 -3.10
C LEU A 170 -16.61 -30.03 -2.69
N LYS A 171 -17.71 -30.15 -3.43
CA LYS A 171 -18.95 -29.39 -3.19
C LYS A 171 -19.81 -29.98 -2.07
N SER A 172 -19.47 -31.17 -1.54
CA SER A 172 -20.25 -31.82 -0.47
C SER A 172 -20.27 -30.96 0.79
N THR A 173 -21.47 -30.72 1.32
CA THR A 173 -21.68 -30.02 2.60
C THR A 173 -21.81 -31.02 3.78
N SER A 174 -21.98 -32.30 3.50
CA SER A 174 -22.12 -33.37 4.50
C SER A 174 -20.76 -33.95 4.95
N HIS A 175 -19.69 -33.74 4.18
CA HIS A 175 -18.37 -34.20 4.51
C HIS A 175 -17.54 -33.10 5.18
N SER A 176 -16.87 -33.42 6.29
CA SER A 176 -15.82 -32.58 6.87
C SER A 176 -14.58 -32.54 5.97
N GLU A 177 -13.70 -31.57 6.16
CA GLU A 177 -12.46 -31.43 5.36
C GLU A 177 -11.59 -32.70 5.38
N PRO A 178 -11.37 -33.41 6.52
CA PRO A 178 -10.68 -34.70 6.54
C PRO A 178 -11.45 -35.81 5.78
N GLN A 179 -12.78 -35.82 5.82
CA GLN A 179 -13.58 -36.78 5.08
C GLN A 179 -13.50 -36.57 3.57
N LYS A 180 -13.48 -35.30 3.13
CA LYS A 180 -13.26 -34.96 1.71
C LYS A 180 -11.89 -35.44 1.25
N GLU A 181 -10.84 -35.20 2.02
CA GLU A 181 -9.50 -35.69 1.70
C GLU A 181 -9.45 -37.20 1.59
N MET A 182 -10.01 -37.93 2.57
CA MET A 182 -10.09 -39.43 2.50
C MET A 182 -10.84 -39.93 1.26
N ALA A 183 -11.90 -39.22 0.85
CA ALA A 183 -12.64 -39.56 -0.35
C ALA A 183 -11.85 -39.31 -1.63
N LEU A 184 -11.15 -38.18 -1.71
CA LEU A 184 -10.27 -37.82 -2.83
C LEU A 184 -9.09 -38.77 -2.97
N ARG A 185 -8.49 -39.24 -1.86
CA ARG A 185 -7.39 -40.23 -1.85
C ARG A 185 -7.83 -41.60 -2.38
N LYS A 186 -9.13 -41.91 -2.38
CA LYS A 186 -9.68 -43.13 -3.00
C LYS A 186 -9.76 -43.05 -4.53
N LEU A 187 -9.46 -41.92 -5.12
CA LEU A 187 -9.40 -41.64 -6.55
C LEU A 187 -7.94 -41.43 -6.97
N PRO A 188 -7.10 -42.46 -7.12
CA PRO A 188 -5.65 -42.33 -7.18
C PRO A 188 -5.16 -41.45 -8.33
N GLU A 189 -5.75 -41.51 -9.51
CA GLU A 189 -5.35 -40.68 -10.65
C GLU A 189 -5.75 -39.21 -10.44
N ALA A 190 -6.96 -38.98 -9.90
CA ALA A 190 -7.38 -37.62 -9.55
C ALA A 190 -6.53 -37.03 -8.42
N TRP A 191 -6.21 -37.83 -7.38
CA TRP A 191 -5.36 -37.42 -6.30
C TRP A 191 -3.94 -37.05 -6.79
N LYS A 192 -3.35 -37.87 -7.66
CA LYS A 192 -2.07 -37.58 -8.29
C LYS A 192 -2.12 -36.26 -9.06
N TYR A 193 -3.19 -36.01 -9.80
CA TYR A 193 -3.37 -34.77 -10.53
C TYR A 193 -3.52 -33.56 -9.59
N LEU A 194 -4.35 -33.66 -8.54
CA LEU A 194 -4.53 -32.60 -7.53
C LEU A 194 -3.19 -32.19 -6.90
N THR A 195 -2.42 -33.19 -6.43
CA THR A 195 -1.14 -32.96 -5.75
C THR A 195 -0.05 -32.38 -6.65
N ALA A 196 -0.11 -32.70 -7.95
CA ALA A 196 0.88 -32.21 -8.92
C ALA A 196 0.54 -30.85 -9.53
N ASN A 197 -0.76 -30.54 -9.73
CA ASN A 197 -1.15 -29.41 -10.56
C ASN A 197 -2.00 -28.34 -9.84
N ILE A 198 -2.79 -28.71 -8.83
CA ILE A 198 -3.73 -27.78 -8.17
C ILE A 198 -3.22 -27.34 -6.81
N LEU A 199 -2.92 -28.28 -5.92
CA LEU A 199 -2.49 -27.96 -4.56
C LEU A 199 -1.19 -27.14 -4.47
N PRO A 200 -0.18 -27.30 -5.36
CA PRO A 200 0.99 -26.45 -5.35
C PRO A 200 0.69 -24.96 -5.53
N GLN A 201 -0.34 -24.63 -6.32
CA GLN A 201 -0.77 -23.23 -6.57
C GLN A 201 -1.43 -22.58 -5.35
N MET A 202 -1.77 -23.36 -4.32
CA MET A 202 -2.39 -22.89 -3.07
C MET A 202 -1.38 -22.77 -1.93
N ARG A 203 -0.09 -22.92 -2.20
CA ARG A 203 1.01 -22.85 -1.21
C ARG A 203 1.84 -21.62 -1.45
N TYR A 204 1.32 -20.45 -1.13
CA TYR A 204 1.99 -19.17 -1.38
C TYR A 204 1.79 -18.20 -0.21
N ALA A 205 2.48 -17.11 -0.23
CA ALA A 205 2.11 -15.88 0.46
C ALA A 205 2.13 -14.76 -0.55
N ASP A 206 1.14 -13.89 -0.49
CA ASP A 206 1.10 -12.67 -1.27
C ASP A 206 1.55 -11.47 -0.44
N ILE A 207 2.00 -10.45 -1.14
CA ILE A 207 2.19 -9.10 -0.62
C ILE A 207 1.46 -8.15 -1.54
N GLU A 208 0.51 -7.42 -0.96
CA GLU A 208 -0.37 -6.49 -1.65
C GLU A 208 -0.03 -5.05 -1.25
N PHE A 209 -0.09 -4.16 -2.21
CA PHE A 209 0.15 -2.73 -2.03
C PHE A 209 -1.03 -1.94 -2.60
N ASP A 210 -1.64 -1.08 -1.77
CA ASP A 210 -2.44 0.01 -2.30
C ASP A 210 -1.57 1.26 -2.39
N TYR A 211 -1.62 1.93 -3.52
CA TYR A 211 -0.77 3.10 -3.77
C TYR A 211 -1.42 4.12 -4.69
N GLY A 212 -0.90 5.32 -4.66
CA GLY A 212 -1.25 6.39 -5.59
C GLY A 212 -0.02 6.89 -6.34
N VAL A 213 -0.27 7.53 -7.48
CA VAL A 213 0.78 8.19 -8.26
C VAL A 213 0.32 9.60 -8.59
N ASP A 214 1.13 10.59 -8.21
CA ASP A 214 0.85 12.00 -8.47
C ASP A 214 0.72 12.27 -9.98
N GLU A 215 -0.28 13.05 -10.35
CA GLU A 215 -0.47 13.51 -11.72
C GLU A 215 0.10 14.92 -11.88
N PHE A 216 0.75 15.18 -13.02
CA PHE A 216 1.24 16.51 -13.35
C PHE A 216 0.44 17.09 -14.51
N VAL A 217 -0.17 18.27 -14.29
CA VAL A 217 -0.93 19.01 -15.28
C VAL A 217 -0.20 20.32 -15.59
N THR A 218 0.07 20.56 -16.87
CA THR A 218 0.66 21.82 -17.32
C THR A 218 -0.41 22.66 -18.01
N ARG A 219 -0.53 23.91 -17.59
CA ARG A 219 -1.42 24.92 -18.21
C ARG A 219 -0.61 26.03 -18.81
N THR A 220 -0.98 26.43 -20.00
CA THR A 220 -0.43 27.59 -20.69
C THR A 220 -1.52 28.63 -20.87
N THR A 221 -1.30 29.86 -20.39
CA THR A 221 -2.23 30.97 -20.48
C THR A 221 -1.54 32.14 -21.17
N THR A 222 -2.16 32.71 -22.18
CA THR A 222 -1.68 33.95 -22.80
C THR A 222 -2.27 35.12 -22.00
N VAL A 223 -1.42 35.93 -21.39
CA VAL A 223 -1.84 37.18 -20.74
C VAL A 223 -1.69 38.34 -21.69
N ALA A 224 -2.69 39.22 -21.73
CA ALA A 224 -2.59 40.43 -22.53
C ALA A 224 -1.36 41.27 -22.10
N PRO A 225 -0.70 41.96 -23.05
CA PRO A 225 0.38 42.87 -22.69
C PRO A 225 -0.13 43.86 -21.67
N THR A 226 0.53 43.94 -20.53
CA THR A 226 0.27 45.03 -19.59
C THR A 226 0.71 46.31 -20.28
N GLU A 227 -0.25 47.21 -20.67
CA GLU A 227 0.11 48.54 -21.16
C GLU A 227 1.09 49.16 -20.17
N PRO A 228 2.20 49.72 -20.65
CA PRO A 228 3.11 50.44 -19.76
C PRO A 228 2.29 51.52 -19.08
N ALA A 229 2.33 51.55 -17.76
CA ALA A 229 1.67 52.55 -16.95
C ALA A 229 2.06 53.92 -17.51
N LYS A 230 1.07 54.72 -17.98
CA LYS A 230 1.28 56.10 -18.40
C LYS A 230 2.04 56.82 -17.30
N PRO A 231 3.11 57.56 -17.63
CA PRO A 231 3.84 58.28 -16.58
C PRO A 231 2.86 59.22 -15.87
N VAL A 232 2.75 59.03 -14.59
CA VAL A 232 2.01 59.92 -13.69
C VAL A 232 2.63 61.33 -13.87
N GLN A 233 1.89 62.25 -14.49
CA GLN A 233 2.29 63.64 -14.54
C GLN A 233 2.39 64.14 -13.08
N THR A 234 3.60 64.43 -12.68
CA THR A 234 3.90 65.12 -11.41
C THR A 234 3.23 66.47 -11.43
N SER A 235 2.08 66.63 -10.81
CA SER A 235 1.50 67.92 -10.52
C SER A 235 2.39 68.67 -9.48
N GLN A 236 2.69 69.91 -9.80
CA GLN A 236 3.52 70.81 -9.04
C GLN A 236 3.12 70.91 -7.54
N PRO A 237 4.07 71.22 -6.66
CA PRO A 237 3.80 71.34 -5.21
C PRO A 237 2.92 72.58 -4.94
N GLN A 238 1.77 72.39 -4.35
CA GLN A 238 1.01 73.44 -3.72
C GLN A 238 1.50 73.65 -2.29
N THR A 239 1.75 74.87 -1.94
CA THR A 239 2.19 75.42 -0.66
C THR A 239 1.30 74.95 0.51
N PRO A 240 1.87 74.59 1.69
CA PRO A 240 1.07 74.09 2.80
C PRO A 240 0.30 75.17 3.53
N PRO A 241 -0.93 74.98 3.98
CA PRO A 241 -1.56 75.76 5.04
C PRO A 241 -1.05 75.33 6.40
N GLN A 242 -0.94 76.29 7.24
CA GLN A 242 -0.34 76.38 8.58
C GLN A 242 -1.05 75.43 9.60
N ALA A 243 -0.23 74.87 10.47
CA ALA A 243 -0.56 73.93 11.52
C ALA A 243 -1.65 74.39 12.50
N THR A 244 -2.51 73.41 12.81
CA THR A 244 -3.20 73.39 14.08
C THR A 244 -2.87 72.03 14.72
N GLN A 245 -2.36 72.08 15.94
CA GLN A 245 -1.98 70.88 16.70
C GLN A 245 -3.21 70.04 17.02
N PRO A 246 -3.18 68.74 16.86
CA PRO A 246 -4.14 67.86 17.48
C PRO A 246 -3.61 67.31 18.82
N GLU A 247 -4.53 67.27 19.70
CA GLU A 247 -4.65 66.67 20.99
C GLU A 247 -4.14 65.20 21.00
N VAL A 248 -3.37 64.88 22.03
CA VAL A 248 -2.83 63.55 22.27
C VAL A 248 -3.92 62.70 22.90
N VAL A 249 -4.47 61.74 22.18
CA VAL A 249 -5.28 60.67 22.75
C VAL A 249 -4.37 59.47 22.95
N VAL A 250 -4.15 59.13 24.21
CA VAL A 250 -3.43 57.92 24.63
C VAL A 250 -4.44 56.76 24.56
N GLU A 251 -4.33 55.89 23.60
CA GLU A 251 -5.00 54.58 23.65
C GLU A 251 -4.10 53.58 24.38
N GLU A 252 -4.59 53.10 25.52
CA GLU A 252 -4.03 51.99 26.28
C GLU A 252 -4.20 50.68 25.49
N GLU A 253 -3.07 50.06 25.09
CA GLU A 253 -3.08 48.66 24.63
C GLU A 253 -3.37 47.75 25.82
N MET A 254 -4.60 47.17 25.86
CA MET A 254 -4.93 46.06 26.74
C MET A 254 -4.29 44.79 26.20
N GLY A 255 -3.19 44.38 26.78
CA GLY A 255 -2.58 43.07 26.59
C GLY A 255 -3.49 41.97 27.14
N ILE A 256 -4.01 41.16 26.25
CA ILE A 256 -4.74 39.92 26.63
C ILE A 256 -3.69 38.87 27.01
N ILE A 257 -3.53 38.66 28.32
CA ILE A 257 -2.79 37.51 28.86
C ILE A 257 -3.70 36.32 28.77
N VAL A 258 -3.44 35.41 27.80
CA VAL A 258 -4.10 34.10 27.76
C VAL A 258 -3.38 33.21 28.78
N ALA A 259 -4.01 33.00 29.92
CA ALA A 259 -3.57 32.01 30.90
C ALA A 259 -3.82 30.60 30.34
N VAL A 260 -2.76 29.86 30.08
CA VAL A 260 -2.81 28.44 29.77
C VAL A 260 -2.99 27.68 31.08
N PRO A 261 -4.06 26.89 31.28
CA PRO A 261 -4.19 26.06 32.46
C PRO A 261 -3.16 24.93 32.43
N LYS A 262 -2.30 24.85 33.46
CA LYS A 262 -1.49 23.67 33.73
C LYS A 262 -2.41 22.51 34.10
N HIS A 263 -2.40 21.48 33.26
CA HIS A 263 -3.10 20.23 33.53
C HIS A 263 -2.19 19.32 34.32
N ASP A 264 -2.35 19.26 35.64
CA ASP A 264 -1.79 18.26 36.53
C ASP A 264 -2.60 16.97 36.44
N SER A 265 -2.30 16.08 35.49
CA SER A 265 -2.90 14.74 35.43
C SER A 265 -2.03 13.65 34.81
N GLU A 266 -0.69 13.77 34.91
CA GLU A 266 0.20 12.77 34.29
C GLU A 266 0.74 11.67 35.22
N ASP A 267 0.37 11.59 36.50
CA ASP A 267 1.02 10.65 37.42
C ASP A 267 0.23 9.37 37.75
N LYS A 268 -0.97 9.15 37.24
CA LYS A 268 -1.73 7.91 37.55
C LYS A 268 -1.85 6.90 36.44
N ALA A 269 -1.61 7.27 35.17
CA ALA A 269 -1.69 6.35 34.03
C ALA A 269 -0.40 5.52 33.85
N CYS A 270 0.76 6.08 34.16
CA CYS A 270 2.06 5.46 33.98
C CYS A 270 2.29 4.21 34.86
N LYS A 271 1.84 4.22 36.12
CA LYS A 271 2.01 3.09 37.05
C LYS A 271 1.20 1.84 36.72
N ARG A 272 0.13 1.97 35.95
CA ARG A 272 -0.69 0.84 35.51
C ARG A 272 -0.09 0.16 34.29
N CYS A 273 0.46 0.93 33.36
CA CYS A 273 1.17 0.41 32.18
C CYS A 273 2.45 -0.33 32.56
N GLU A 274 3.28 0.22 33.46
CA GLU A 274 4.48 -0.47 33.95
C GLU A 274 4.18 -1.80 34.68
N ARG A 275 3.02 -1.90 35.33
CA ARG A 275 2.61 -3.13 36.02
C ARG A 275 2.14 -4.22 35.05
N GLU A 276 1.54 -3.84 33.95
CA GLU A 276 1.11 -4.75 32.88
C GLU A 276 2.28 -5.22 32.04
N GLU A 277 3.23 -4.34 31.70
CA GLU A 277 4.48 -4.72 31.01
C GLU A 277 5.36 -5.65 31.84
N ARG A 278 5.48 -5.43 33.16
CA ARG A 278 6.22 -6.35 34.05
C ARG A 278 5.54 -7.72 34.15
N LYS A 279 4.22 -7.82 33.99
CA LYS A 279 3.52 -9.12 33.95
C LYS A 279 3.68 -9.81 32.60
N ALA A 280 3.71 -9.09 31.49
CA ALA A 280 3.95 -9.61 30.15
C ALA A 280 5.38 -10.15 30.03
N ASN A 281 6.38 -9.38 30.47
CA ASN A 281 7.78 -9.80 30.48
C ASN A 281 8.06 -10.99 31.39
N LYS A 282 7.32 -11.14 32.50
CA LYS A 282 7.47 -12.30 33.39
C LYS A 282 6.84 -13.58 32.83
N LYS A 283 5.89 -13.45 31.89
CA LYS A 283 5.32 -14.59 31.15
C LYS A 283 6.21 -15.00 29.96
N SER A 284 6.88 -14.05 29.32
CA SER A 284 7.84 -14.27 28.23
C SER A 284 9.13 -14.95 28.72
N ALA A 285 9.60 -14.66 29.94
CA ALA A 285 10.82 -15.23 30.50
C ALA A 285 10.70 -16.69 30.95
N LYS A 286 9.52 -17.33 30.88
CA LYS A 286 9.30 -18.74 31.21
C LYS A 286 9.24 -19.68 30.00
N GLY A 287 9.45 -19.16 28.79
CA GLY A 287 9.49 -19.93 27.54
C GLY A 287 10.78 -19.67 26.78
N SER A 288 11.92 -20.00 27.37
CA SER A 288 13.18 -20.03 26.63
C SER A 288 13.19 -21.23 25.69
N TYR A 289 13.01 -20.93 24.39
CA TYR A 289 13.29 -21.89 23.33
C TYR A 289 14.72 -21.67 22.84
N GLU A 290 15.53 -22.75 22.97
CA GLU A 290 16.84 -22.83 22.33
C GLU A 290 16.67 -22.79 20.80
N VAL A 291 17.23 -21.77 20.16
CA VAL A 291 17.29 -21.69 18.69
C VAL A 291 18.49 -22.54 18.26
N ILE A 292 18.23 -23.72 17.77
CA ILE A 292 19.24 -24.56 17.11
C ILE A 292 19.32 -24.11 15.65
N TYR A 293 20.46 -23.52 15.27
CA TYR A 293 20.81 -23.24 13.88
C TYR A 293 21.29 -24.53 13.21
N TRP A 294 20.66 -24.88 12.08
CA TRP A 294 21.15 -25.84 11.11
C TRP A 294 21.28 -25.17 9.76
#